data_d5f4d652b15c9dbf329300d3929aa1cc
#
_entry.id   d5f4d652b15c9dbf329300d3929aa1cc
#
_cell.length_a   1.000
_cell.length_b   1.000
_cell.length_c   1.000
_cell.angle_alpha   90.00
_cell.angle_beta   90.00
_cell.angle_gamma   90.00
#
_symmetry.space_group_name_H-M   'P 1'
#
loop_
_entity.id
_entity.type
_entity.pdbx_description
1 polymer ?
#
loop_
_entity_poly.entity_id
_entity_poly.type
_entity_poly.pdbx_seq_one_letter_code
_entity_poly.pdbx_strand_id
1 'polypeptide(L)'
;MKIQKNRAIYIGLLIIVWACAYVYIFNEKIDINGDNCRYYTFASSLASGQGYADISAPTPHPTNAFPPGYPLLMTPLRFFTDSIIAQKILNGLFLLGGALLLFFFMIKRKIPESLALVGACAAILSDRVLHFSTMMMSEMSCFFVSTAAIFLLANMKKEKPFYKDLSFYGMLVMVILCYHIRTQGVALFAAVVLFFLCTKKWKEAASTVAGFIIGCLPWIWRNKSLGIGQSRYFESIAQVNPWRPEDGSLDLSGIIDRFFETLGMLVSKALPNSVIPYFKVNYSAEVSAGFFMWIIAILLIFLIIRGFWAFGKIG
;
A
#
# COMPACT_ATOMS: atom_id res chain seq x y z
N MET A 1 -4.27 16.53 31.85
CA MET A 1 -2.92 15.98 32.12
C MET A 1 -2.87 14.44 32.14
N LYS A 2 -3.79 13.72 32.79
CA LYS A 2 -3.80 12.22 32.79
C LYS A 2 -3.94 11.59 31.39
N ILE A 3 -4.80 12.11 30.51
CA ILE A 3 -5.04 11.56 29.16
C ILE A 3 -3.79 11.64 28.27
N GLN A 4 -3.00 12.72 28.35
CA GLN A 4 -1.75 12.86 27.60
C GLN A 4 -0.67 11.87 28.05
N LYS A 5 -0.60 11.57 29.36
CA LYS A 5 0.39 10.64 29.91
C LYS A 5 0.15 9.19 29.46
N ASN A 6 -1.13 8.77 29.40
CA ASN A 6 -1.49 7.44 28.91
C ASN A 6 -1.18 7.27 27.43
N ARG A 7 -1.41 8.30 26.61
CA ARG A 7 -1.12 8.23 25.15
C ARG A 7 0.36 8.02 24.86
N ALA A 8 1.25 8.69 25.59
CA ALA A 8 2.69 8.48 25.45
C ALA A 8 3.10 7.05 25.80
N ILE A 9 2.47 6.44 26.80
CA ILE A 9 2.69 5.03 27.16
C ILE A 9 2.26 4.12 26.00
N TYR A 10 1.08 4.32 25.41
CA TYR A 10 0.60 3.50 24.29
C TYR A 10 1.48 3.63 23.05
N ILE A 11 1.97 4.84 22.74
CA ILE A 11 2.94 5.06 21.65
C ILE A 11 4.24 4.30 21.95
N GLY A 12 4.76 4.41 23.19
CA GLY A 12 5.95 3.67 23.62
C GLY A 12 5.78 2.15 23.50
N LEU A 13 4.63 1.62 23.92
CA LEU A 13 4.31 0.20 23.79
C LEU A 13 4.25 -0.23 22.31
N LEU A 14 3.63 0.57 21.43
CA LEU A 14 3.58 0.28 20.00
C LEU A 14 4.97 0.23 19.37
N ILE A 15 5.85 1.17 19.75
CA ILE A 15 7.24 1.19 19.27
C ILE A 15 8.00 -0.05 19.78
N ILE A 16 7.80 -0.44 21.04
CA ILE A 16 8.44 -1.64 21.63
C ILE A 16 7.97 -2.90 20.90
N VAL A 17 6.65 -3.05 20.68
CA VAL A 17 6.09 -4.19 19.94
C VAL A 17 6.68 -4.26 18.53
N TRP A 18 6.72 -3.13 17.82
CA TRP A 18 7.34 -3.06 16.51
C TRP A 18 8.83 -3.45 16.57
N ALA A 19 9.60 -2.86 17.48
CA ALA A 19 11.02 -3.12 17.56
C ALA A 19 11.33 -4.60 17.88
N CYS A 20 10.64 -5.18 18.86
CA CYS A 20 10.80 -6.59 19.21
C CYS A 20 10.44 -7.51 18.05
N ALA A 21 9.29 -7.29 17.40
CA ALA A 21 8.83 -8.12 16.30
C ALA A 21 9.75 -7.96 15.07
N TYR A 22 10.14 -6.74 14.75
CA TYR A 22 11.01 -6.44 13.62
C TYR A 22 12.40 -7.06 13.79
N VAL A 23 13.04 -6.87 14.95
CA VAL A 23 14.36 -7.44 15.25
C VAL A 23 14.31 -8.98 15.24
N TYR A 24 13.24 -9.56 15.76
CA TYR A 24 13.09 -11.02 15.83
C TYR A 24 13.11 -11.68 14.45
N ILE A 25 12.51 -11.06 13.42
CA ILE A 25 12.44 -11.64 12.07
C ILE A 25 13.48 -11.06 11.11
N PHE A 26 14.18 -10.00 11.51
CA PHE A 26 15.14 -9.32 10.65
C PHE A 26 16.29 -10.25 10.26
N ASN A 27 16.63 -10.24 8.98
CA ASN A 27 17.82 -10.89 8.46
C ASN A 27 18.51 -9.96 7.46
N GLU A 28 19.81 -10.14 7.29
CA GLU A 28 20.65 -9.33 6.39
C GLU A 28 20.63 -9.79 4.94
N LYS A 29 20.00 -10.94 4.67
CA LYS A 29 19.97 -11.53 3.33
C LYS A 29 19.10 -10.72 2.39
N ILE A 30 19.49 -10.67 1.13
CA ILE A 30 18.69 -10.11 0.03
C ILE A 30 18.19 -11.26 -0.84
N ASP A 31 16.93 -11.18 -1.24
CA ASP A 31 16.42 -12.04 -2.30
C ASP A 31 16.78 -11.43 -3.65
N ILE A 32 17.69 -12.07 -4.36
CA ILE A 32 18.19 -11.61 -5.67
C ILE A 32 17.19 -11.88 -6.80
N ASN A 33 16.29 -12.84 -6.63
CA ASN A 33 15.34 -13.26 -7.66
C ASN A 33 14.05 -12.43 -7.68
N GLY A 34 13.88 -11.51 -6.72
CA GLY A 34 12.66 -10.73 -6.56
C GLY A 34 12.80 -9.27 -6.98
N ASP A 35 11.72 -8.54 -6.77
CA ASP A 35 11.63 -7.11 -7.04
C ASP A 35 12.60 -6.26 -6.20
N ASN A 36 13.09 -6.82 -5.07
CA ASN A 36 14.04 -6.17 -4.17
C ASN A 36 15.26 -5.58 -4.88
N CYS A 37 15.93 -6.40 -5.71
CA CYS A 37 17.10 -5.98 -6.46
C CYS A 37 16.77 -4.88 -7.46
N ARG A 38 15.63 -4.98 -8.13
CA ARG A 38 15.22 -3.97 -9.12
C ARG A 38 14.93 -2.64 -8.46
N TYR A 39 14.20 -2.62 -7.33
CA TYR A 39 13.96 -1.38 -6.58
C TYR A 39 15.27 -0.74 -6.12
N TYR A 40 16.20 -1.54 -5.60
CA TYR A 40 17.52 -1.07 -5.20
C TYR A 40 18.31 -0.51 -6.38
N THR A 41 18.32 -1.21 -7.51
CA THR A 41 18.99 -0.77 -8.76
C THR A 41 18.43 0.55 -9.27
N PHE A 42 17.10 0.69 -9.30
CA PHE A 42 16.46 1.94 -9.76
C PHE A 42 16.70 3.11 -8.82
N ALA A 43 16.69 2.87 -7.51
CA ALA A 43 17.08 3.90 -6.54
C ALA A 43 18.55 4.31 -6.68
N SER A 44 19.44 3.35 -6.97
CA SER A 44 20.86 3.61 -7.23
C SER A 44 21.07 4.40 -8.51
N SER A 45 20.33 4.07 -9.58
CA SER A 45 20.34 4.80 -10.84
C SER A 45 19.90 6.26 -10.66
N LEU A 46 18.87 6.51 -9.88
CA LEU A 46 18.41 7.85 -9.52
C LEU A 46 19.47 8.61 -8.72
N ALA A 47 20.06 7.97 -7.72
CA ALA A 47 21.08 8.59 -6.86
C ALA A 47 22.36 8.93 -7.60
N SER A 48 22.74 8.16 -8.63
CA SER A 48 23.90 8.40 -9.48
C SER A 48 23.64 9.38 -10.63
N GLY A 49 22.43 9.96 -10.73
CA GLY A 49 22.08 10.93 -11.77
C GLY A 49 21.79 10.32 -13.15
N GLN A 50 21.72 8.99 -13.26
CA GLN A 50 21.43 8.30 -14.53
C GLN A 50 19.92 8.26 -14.87
N GLY A 51 19.09 8.92 -14.06
CA GLY A 51 17.65 8.91 -14.22
C GLY A 51 17.02 7.58 -13.77
N TYR A 52 15.76 7.33 -14.16
CA TYR A 52 15.08 6.08 -13.84
C TYR A 52 15.39 5.02 -14.91
N ALA A 53 16.45 4.26 -14.69
CA ALA A 53 17.01 3.32 -15.66
C ALA A 53 17.39 1.99 -14.99
N ASP A 54 17.39 0.92 -15.77
CA ASP A 54 17.97 -0.36 -15.38
C ASP A 54 19.47 -0.35 -15.67
N ILE A 55 20.26 -0.15 -14.62
CA ILE A 55 21.73 -0.13 -14.65
C ILE A 55 22.34 -1.51 -14.36
N SER A 56 21.54 -2.54 -14.13
CA SER A 56 22.00 -3.93 -13.98
C SER A 56 22.20 -4.61 -15.33
N ALA A 57 21.62 -4.07 -16.39
CA ALA A 57 21.83 -4.55 -17.75
C ALA A 57 23.24 -4.18 -18.26
N PRO A 58 23.84 -4.98 -19.17
CA PRO A 58 25.13 -4.65 -19.79
C PRO A 58 25.16 -3.27 -20.43
N THR A 59 24.03 -2.82 -20.99
CA THR A 59 23.83 -1.46 -21.48
C THR A 59 22.69 -0.84 -20.68
N PRO A 60 22.97 0.16 -19.82
CA PRO A 60 21.93 0.84 -19.07
C PRO A 60 20.87 1.44 -20.00
N HIS A 61 19.59 1.24 -19.66
CA HIS A 61 18.48 1.73 -20.46
C HIS A 61 17.33 2.23 -19.59
N PRO A 62 16.62 3.29 -20.03
CA PRO A 62 15.43 3.77 -19.34
C PRO A 62 14.38 2.68 -19.22
N THR A 63 13.69 2.63 -18.09
CA THR A 63 12.68 1.59 -17.81
C THR A 63 11.38 2.17 -17.24
N ASN A 64 10.30 1.44 -17.38
CA ASN A 64 9.03 1.65 -16.68
C ASN A 64 8.50 0.33 -16.07
N ALA A 65 9.40 -0.63 -15.84
CA ALA A 65 9.04 -1.96 -15.32
C ALA A 65 8.27 -1.89 -14.00
N PHE A 66 8.58 -0.89 -13.16
CA PHE A 66 7.83 -0.57 -11.94
C PHE A 66 7.50 0.91 -11.88
N PRO A 67 6.44 1.30 -11.14
CA PRO A 67 6.18 2.70 -10.83
C PRO A 67 7.35 3.31 -10.04
N PRO A 68 7.66 4.62 -10.23
CA PRO A 68 8.88 5.22 -9.71
C PRO A 68 8.83 5.56 -8.21
N GLY A 69 7.66 5.53 -7.58
CA GLY A 69 7.45 6.10 -6.24
C GLY A 69 8.28 5.42 -5.16
N TYR A 70 8.36 4.09 -5.13
CA TYR A 70 9.15 3.42 -4.10
C TYR A 70 10.67 3.61 -4.30
N PRO A 71 11.25 3.45 -5.49
CA PRO A 71 12.65 3.84 -5.73
C PRO A 71 12.95 5.29 -5.37
N LEU A 72 12.05 6.23 -5.67
CA LEU A 72 12.19 7.63 -5.27
C LEU A 72 12.23 7.82 -3.74
N LEU A 73 11.45 7.05 -2.98
CA LEU A 73 11.51 7.08 -1.50
C LEU A 73 12.81 6.46 -0.96
N MET A 74 13.42 5.52 -1.67
CA MET A 74 14.71 4.92 -1.31
C MET A 74 15.89 5.84 -1.65
N THR A 75 15.78 6.64 -2.72
CA THR A 75 16.86 7.46 -3.28
C THR A 75 17.54 8.38 -2.26
N PRO A 76 16.84 9.11 -1.36
CA PRO A 76 17.50 9.97 -0.39
C PRO A 76 18.52 9.23 0.49
N LEU A 77 18.19 7.99 0.90
CA LEU A 77 19.11 7.19 1.71
C LEU A 77 20.30 6.70 0.88
N ARG A 78 20.11 6.48 -0.44
CA ARG A 78 21.17 6.08 -1.37
C ARG A 78 22.26 7.14 -1.56
N PHE A 79 21.98 8.41 -1.34
CA PHE A 79 23.01 9.44 -1.34
C PHE A 79 24.02 9.31 -0.20
N PHE A 80 23.65 8.63 0.89
CA PHE A 80 24.46 8.52 2.10
C PHE A 80 25.06 7.14 2.30
N THR A 81 24.43 6.10 1.77
CA THR A 81 24.88 4.72 2.01
C THR A 81 24.41 3.74 0.94
N ASP A 82 25.28 2.80 0.62
CA ASP A 82 24.99 1.64 -0.22
C ASP A 82 24.43 0.44 0.57
N SER A 83 24.25 0.59 1.88
CA SER A 83 23.82 -0.49 2.75
C SER A 83 22.41 -0.96 2.42
N ILE A 84 22.29 -2.23 2.07
CA ILE A 84 21.02 -2.94 1.92
C ILE A 84 20.27 -2.99 3.26
N ILE A 85 20.99 -3.16 4.36
CA ILE A 85 20.42 -3.18 5.71
C ILE A 85 19.71 -1.85 6.01
N ALA A 86 20.34 -0.72 5.65
CA ALA A 86 19.74 0.60 5.84
C ALA A 86 18.42 0.75 5.05
N GLN A 87 18.37 0.25 3.81
CA GLN A 87 17.15 0.26 2.99
C GLN A 87 16.05 -0.64 3.58
N LYS A 88 16.42 -1.79 4.14
CA LYS A 88 15.46 -2.67 4.84
C LYS A 88 14.91 -2.02 6.11
N ILE A 89 15.77 -1.34 6.89
CA ILE A 89 15.35 -0.58 8.08
C ILE A 89 14.38 0.54 7.67
N LEU A 90 14.64 1.26 6.58
CA LEU A 90 13.72 2.27 6.04
C LEU A 90 12.32 1.66 5.80
N ASN A 91 12.27 0.45 5.26
CA ASN A 91 11.00 -0.24 5.02
C ASN A 91 10.29 -0.62 6.35
N GLY A 92 11.04 -1.07 7.36
CA GLY A 92 10.54 -1.26 8.72
C GLY A 92 10.00 0.03 9.36
N LEU A 93 10.64 1.18 9.09
CA LEU A 93 10.16 2.49 9.55
C LEU A 93 8.86 2.92 8.85
N PHE A 94 8.64 2.55 7.58
CA PHE A 94 7.34 2.77 6.93
C PHE A 94 6.24 1.95 7.62
N LEU A 95 6.51 0.72 8.04
CA LEU A 95 5.55 -0.07 8.83
C LEU A 95 5.20 0.65 10.14
N LEU A 96 6.21 1.07 10.91
CA LEU A 96 6.00 1.81 12.16
C LEU A 96 5.20 3.09 11.94
N GLY A 97 5.58 3.89 10.93
CA GLY A 97 4.88 5.13 10.59
C GLY A 97 3.41 4.90 10.23
N GLY A 98 3.13 3.88 9.41
CA GLY A 98 1.77 3.49 9.05
C GLY A 98 0.95 3.04 10.26
N ALA A 99 1.53 2.25 11.15
CA ALA A 99 0.86 1.80 12.38
C ALA A 99 0.59 2.96 13.36
N LEU A 100 1.52 3.92 13.49
CA LEU A 100 1.30 5.13 14.28
C LEU A 100 0.18 6.00 13.71
N LEU A 101 0.15 6.18 12.39
CA LEU A 101 -0.94 6.92 11.73
C LEU A 101 -2.28 6.21 11.91
N LEU A 102 -2.32 4.88 11.82
CA LEU A 102 -3.51 4.08 12.07
C LEU A 102 -3.98 4.26 13.53
N PHE A 103 -3.07 4.20 14.50
CA PHE A 103 -3.36 4.44 15.90
C PHE A 103 -3.99 5.83 16.12
N PHE A 104 -3.40 6.88 15.58
CA PHE A 104 -3.94 8.24 15.69
C PHE A 104 -5.26 8.43 14.94
N PHE A 105 -5.43 7.78 13.79
CA PHE A 105 -6.69 7.78 13.07
C PHE A 105 -7.81 7.17 13.90
N MET A 106 -7.58 6.01 14.53
CA MET A 106 -8.57 5.34 15.39
C MET A 106 -8.95 6.22 16.60
N ILE A 107 -7.97 6.87 17.25
CA ILE A 107 -8.25 7.81 18.36
C ILE A 107 -9.10 8.98 17.86
N LYS A 108 -8.77 9.54 16.70
CA LYS A 108 -9.55 10.63 16.12
C LYS A 108 -11.00 10.21 15.85
N ARG A 109 -11.23 8.94 15.52
CA ARG A 109 -12.57 8.35 15.36
C ARG A 109 -13.19 7.92 16.68
N LYS A 110 -12.69 8.44 17.82
CA LYS A 110 -13.19 8.19 19.18
C LYS A 110 -13.12 6.73 19.64
N ILE A 111 -12.25 5.93 19.01
CA ILE A 111 -11.95 4.58 19.50
C ILE A 111 -11.09 4.72 20.78
N PRO A 112 -11.36 3.97 21.83
CA PRO A 112 -10.54 3.96 23.05
C PRO A 112 -9.06 3.69 22.74
N GLU A 113 -8.14 4.41 23.39
CA GLU A 113 -6.70 4.32 23.11
C GLU A 113 -6.14 2.89 23.26
N SER A 114 -6.68 2.10 24.20
CA SER A 114 -6.31 0.70 24.37
C SER A 114 -6.70 -0.16 23.16
N LEU A 115 -7.91 0.01 22.62
CA LEU A 115 -8.37 -0.70 21.42
C LEU A 115 -7.64 -0.22 20.17
N ALA A 116 -7.31 1.08 20.09
CA ALA A 116 -6.48 1.62 19.03
C ALA A 116 -5.06 1.02 19.04
N LEU A 117 -4.48 0.83 20.23
CA LEU A 117 -3.20 0.12 20.38
C LEU A 117 -3.32 -1.32 19.87
N VAL A 118 -4.34 -2.06 20.30
CA VAL A 118 -4.55 -3.45 19.87
C VAL A 118 -4.66 -3.52 18.33
N GLY A 119 -5.44 -2.64 17.70
CA GLY A 119 -5.58 -2.60 16.25
C GLY A 119 -4.28 -2.28 15.52
N ALA A 120 -3.50 -1.32 16.03
CA ALA A 120 -2.20 -0.98 15.45
C ALA A 120 -1.16 -2.10 15.65
N CYS A 121 -1.15 -2.76 16.81
CA CYS A 121 -0.30 -3.94 17.05
C CYS A 121 -0.70 -5.11 16.14
N ALA A 122 -1.99 -5.36 15.94
CA ALA A 122 -2.47 -6.40 15.03
C ALA A 122 -1.99 -6.17 13.57
N ALA A 123 -1.96 -4.89 13.13
CA ALA A 123 -1.41 -4.55 11.82
C ALA A 123 0.10 -4.85 11.72
N ILE A 124 0.89 -4.54 12.77
CA ILE A 124 2.32 -4.85 12.82
C ILE A 124 2.57 -6.36 12.86
N LEU A 125 1.84 -7.07 13.72
CA LEU A 125 2.08 -8.49 14.00
C LEU A 125 1.47 -9.45 12.94
N SER A 126 0.84 -8.92 11.91
CA SER A 126 0.42 -9.73 10.77
C SER A 126 1.65 -10.35 10.09
N ASP A 127 1.68 -11.67 9.95
CA ASP A 127 2.81 -12.43 9.42
C ASP A 127 3.31 -11.88 8.07
N ARG A 128 2.41 -11.67 7.12
CA ARG A 128 2.76 -11.13 5.80
C ARG A 128 3.28 -9.70 5.86
N VAL A 129 2.64 -8.85 6.66
CA VAL A 129 3.07 -7.45 6.83
C VAL A 129 4.45 -7.38 7.43
N LEU A 130 4.68 -8.17 8.49
CA LEU A 130 5.96 -8.22 9.17
C LEU A 130 7.06 -8.78 8.26
N HIS A 131 6.77 -9.86 7.51
CA HIS A 131 7.70 -10.42 6.53
C HIS A 131 8.12 -9.38 5.48
N PHE A 132 7.16 -8.73 4.81
CA PHE A 132 7.47 -7.70 3.80
C PHE A 132 8.16 -6.47 4.37
N SER A 133 8.03 -6.19 5.67
CA SER A 133 8.70 -5.06 6.30
C SER A 133 10.22 -5.21 6.39
N THR A 134 10.73 -6.45 6.35
CA THR A 134 12.17 -6.76 6.37
C THR A 134 12.77 -6.94 4.97
N MET A 135 12.01 -6.62 3.94
CA MET A 135 12.44 -6.70 2.54
C MET A 135 12.41 -5.29 1.91
N MET A 136 13.16 -5.07 0.84
CA MET A 136 13.07 -3.84 0.05
C MET A 136 11.91 -3.93 -0.93
N MET A 137 10.68 -3.92 -0.39
CA MET A 137 9.44 -4.08 -1.14
C MET A 137 8.51 -2.89 -0.92
N SER A 138 7.70 -2.59 -1.90
CA SER A 138 6.86 -1.38 -1.93
C SER A 138 5.61 -1.43 -1.03
N GLU A 139 5.31 -2.60 -0.40
CA GLU A 139 4.12 -2.83 0.42
C GLU A 139 4.05 -1.90 1.62
N MET A 140 5.16 -1.76 2.36
CA MET A 140 5.15 -0.98 3.60
C MET A 140 5.07 0.52 3.33
N SER A 141 5.73 1.01 2.30
CA SER A 141 5.59 2.40 1.87
C SER A 141 4.18 2.69 1.35
N CYS A 142 3.57 1.75 0.64
CA CYS A 142 2.17 1.85 0.21
C CYS A 142 1.21 1.87 1.42
N PHE A 143 1.42 1.00 2.41
CA PHE A 143 0.66 1.00 3.67
C PHE A 143 0.78 2.34 4.42
N PHE A 144 2.00 2.85 4.59
CA PHE A 144 2.24 4.15 5.22
C PHE A 144 1.52 5.29 4.50
N VAL A 145 1.70 5.39 3.17
CA VAL A 145 1.17 6.48 2.36
C VAL A 145 -0.36 6.40 2.26
N SER A 146 -0.94 5.21 2.12
CA SER A 146 -2.40 5.05 2.10
C SER A 146 -3.02 5.39 3.45
N THR A 147 -2.40 4.98 4.56
CA THR A 147 -2.87 5.34 5.91
C THR A 147 -2.73 6.86 6.15
N ALA A 148 -1.66 7.49 5.65
CA ALA A 148 -1.48 8.93 5.69
C ALA A 148 -2.57 9.67 4.90
N ALA A 149 -2.92 9.19 3.71
CA ALA A 149 -4.01 9.76 2.91
C ALA A 149 -5.35 9.73 3.67
N ILE A 150 -5.69 8.57 4.25
CA ILE A 150 -6.93 8.39 5.04
C ILE A 150 -6.91 9.28 6.29
N PHE A 151 -5.78 9.37 6.97
CA PHE A 151 -5.61 10.23 8.15
C PHE A 151 -5.80 11.70 7.78
N LEU A 152 -5.21 12.15 6.68
CA LEU A 152 -5.35 13.53 6.19
C LEU A 152 -6.78 13.82 5.72
N LEU A 153 -7.43 12.89 5.01
CA LEU A 153 -8.84 12.99 4.64
C LEU A 153 -9.72 13.18 5.89
N ALA A 154 -9.46 12.42 6.95
CA ALA A 154 -10.18 12.56 8.23
C ALA A 154 -9.84 13.87 8.98
N ASN A 155 -8.75 14.55 8.63
CA ASN A 155 -8.33 15.82 9.21
C ASN A 155 -8.85 17.04 8.45
N MET A 156 -9.53 16.87 7.31
CA MET A 156 -10.11 17.97 6.56
C MET A 156 -11.13 18.72 7.41
N LYS A 157 -11.00 20.05 7.43
CA LYS A 157 -11.83 20.95 8.26
C LYS A 157 -13.15 21.24 7.55
N LYS A 158 -14.28 20.94 8.21
CA LYS A 158 -15.63 21.23 7.66
C LYS A 158 -15.89 22.73 7.46
N GLU A 159 -15.24 23.57 8.27
CA GLU A 159 -15.46 25.03 8.32
C GLU A 159 -14.64 25.81 7.28
N LYS A 160 -13.65 25.17 6.65
CA LYS A 160 -12.79 25.79 5.65
C LYS A 160 -13.12 25.30 4.25
N PRO A 161 -13.10 26.17 3.24
CA PRO A 161 -13.12 25.72 1.85
C PRO A 161 -11.94 24.77 1.60
N PHE A 162 -12.17 23.66 0.88
CA PHE A 162 -11.16 22.61 0.67
C PHE A 162 -9.87 23.15 0.04
N TYR A 163 -9.98 24.17 -0.85
CA TYR A 163 -8.84 24.79 -1.52
C TYR A 163 -7.96 25.67 -0.57
N LYS A 164 -8.39 25.88 0.68
CA LYS A 164 -7.60 26.51 1.75
C LYS A 164 -7.19 25.52 2.84
N ASP A 165 -7.51 24.24 2.67
CA ASP A 165 -7.19 23.20 3.65
C ASP A 165 -5.96 22.40 3.21
N LEU A 166 -4.85 22.53 3.93
CA LEU A 166 -3.61 21.78 3.68
C LEU A 166 -3.82 20.27 3.76
N SER A 167 -4.81 19.81 4.54
CA SER A 167 -5.12 18.38 4.64
C SER A 167 -5.64 17.82 3.31
N PHE A 168 -6.37 18.62 2.53
CA PHE A 168 -6.83 18.23 1.19
C PHE A 168 -5.64 18.00 0.24
N TYR A 169 -4.72 18.95 0.20
CA TYR A 169 -3.54 18.83 -0.67
C TYR A 169 -2.61 17.70 -0.22
N GLY A 170 -2.40 17.58 1.10
CA GLY A 170 -1.63 16.47 1.65
C GLY A 170 -2.24 15.10 1.29
N MET A 171 -3.56 14.96 1.44
CA MET A 171 -4.28 13.76 1.02
C MET A 171 -4.11 13.49 -0.48
N LEU A 172 -4.26 14.51 -1.33
CA LEU A 172 -4.11 14.38 -2.77
C LEU A 172 -2.69 13.93 -3.15
N VAL A 173 -1.65 14.52 -2.54
CA VAL A 173 -0.25 14.12 -2.74
C VAL A 173 -0.04 12.67 -2.32
N MET A 174 -0.59 12.24 -1.17
CA MET A 174 -0.47 10.85 -0.72
C MET A 174 -1.21 9.88 -1.66
N VAL A 175 -2.36 10.24 -2.20
CA VAL A 175 -3.09 9.42 -3.19
C VAL A 175 -2.28 9.26 -4.47
N ILE A 176 -1.71 10.34 -5.01
CA ILE A 176 -0.84 10.32 -6.19
C ILE A 176 0.40 9.47 -5.92
N LEU A 177 1.06 9.68 -4.79
CA LEU A 177 2.25 8.93 -4.39
C LEU A 177 1.95 7.44 -4.22
N CYS A 178 0.81 7.08 -3.63
CA CYS A 178 0.38 5.69 -3.47
C CYS A 178 0.28 4.97 -4.83
N TYR A 179 -0.28 5.63 -5.84
CA TYR A 179 -0.33 5.09 -7.20
C TYR A 179 1.07 4.96 -7.82
N HIS A 180 1.93 5.94 -7.60
CA HIS A 180 3.33 5.87 -8.09
C HIS A 180 4.20 4.87 -7.32
N ILE A 181 3.81 4.46 -6.12
CA ILE A 181 4.46 3.37 -5.38
C ILE A 181 3.99 2.02 -5.93
N ARG A 182 2.67 1.86 -6.10
CA ARG A 182 2.02 0.65 -6.61
C ARG A 182 0.80 1.03 -7.44
N THR A 183 0.66 0.43 -8.61
CA THR A 183 -0.51 0.68 -9.48
C THR A 183 -1.84 0.39 -8.80
N GLN A 184 -1.86 -0.55 -7.83
CA GLN A 184 -3.01 -0.83 -6.97
C GLN A 184 -3.47 0.39 -6.15
N GLY A 185 -2.63 1.42 -6.00
CA GLY A 185 -3.01 2.71 -5.41
C GLY A 185 -4.17 3.40 -6.11
N VAL A 186 -4.51 3.00 -7.35
CA VAL A 186 -5.75 3.44 -8.03
C VAL A 186 -7.01 3.10 -7.22
N ALA A 187 -7.00 2.03 -6.41
CA ALA A 187 -8.11 1.69 -5.53
C ALA A 187 -8.31 2.74 -4.43
N LEU A 188 -7.21 3.26 -3.85
CA LEU A 188 -7.28 4.36 -2.89
C LEU A 188 -7.83 5.64 -3.54
N PHE A 189 -7.37 5.98 -4.74
CA PHE A 189 -7.90 7.09 -5.52
C PHE A 189 -9.40 6.96 -5.73
N ALA A 190 -9.86 5.80 -6.23
CA ALA A 190 -11.28 5.53 -6.43
C ALA A 190 -12.08 5.63 -5.13
N ALA A 191 -11.56 5.08 -4.02
CA ALA A 191 -12.21 5.15 -2.71
C ALA A 191 -12.37 6.60 -2.22
N VAL A 192 -11.36 7.45 -2.39
CA VAL A 192 -11.41 8.88 -2.00
C VAL A 192 -12.42 9.64 -2.87
N VAL A 193 -12.42 9.41 -4.19
CA VAL A 193 -13.40 10.03 -5.09
C VAL A 193 -14.82 9.60 -4.72
N LEU A 194 -15.06 8.30 -4.54
CA LEU A 194 -16.36 7.77 -4.10
C LEU A 194 -16.79 8.34 -2.75
N PHE A 195 -15.88 8.47 -1.80
CA PHE A 195 -16.19 9.12 -0.51
C PHE A 195 -16.71 10.55 -0.70
N PHE A 196 -16.05 11.34 -1.54
CA PHE A 196 -16.52 12.72 -1.82
C PHE A 196 -17.85 12.72 -2.56
N LEU A 197 -18.06 11.83 -3.52
CA LEU A 197 -19.34 11.72 -4.24
C LEU A 197 -20.48 11.31 -3.29
N CYS A 198 -20.30 10.29 -2.45
CA CYS A 198 -21.28 9.82 -1.48
C CYS A 198 -21.59 10.89 -0.41
N THR A 199 -20.63 11.77 -0.09
CA THR A 199 -20.81 12.89 0.84
C THR A 199 -21.25 14.17 0.14
N LYS A 200 -21.61 14.11 -1.17
CA LYS A 200 -22.05 15.25 -2.01
C LYS A 200 -21.04 16.39 -2.12
N LYS A 201 -19.76 16.09 -1.96
CA LYS A 201 -18.62 17.02 -2.10
C LYS A 201 -18.07 16.98 -3.52
N TRP A 202 -18.89 17.43 -4.49
CA TRP A 202 -18.60 17.33 -5.93
C TRP A 202 -17.33 18.08 -6.35
N LYS A 203 -17.08 19.25 -5.75
CA LYS A 203 -15.90 20.07 -6.06
C LYS A 203 -14.61 19.37 -5.60
N GLU A 204 -14.62 18.79 -4.41
CA GLU A 204 -13.51 17.99 -3.88
C GLU A 204 -13.27 16.74 -4.74
N ALA A 205 -14.33 16.05 -5.17
CA ALA A 205 -14.22 14.92 -6.07
C ALA A 205 -13.57 15.31 -7.41
N ALA A 206 -14.11 16.35 -8.07
CA ALA A 206 -13.58 16.84 -9.34
C ALA A 206 -12.12 17.32 -9.21
N SER A 207 -11.79 18.04 -8.13
CA SER A 207 -10.42 18.51 -7.88
C SER A 207 -9.47 17.34 -7.59
N THR A 208 -9.93 16.28 -6.92
CA THR A 208 -9.14 15.06 -6.68
C THR A 208 -8.85 14.35 -8.01
N VAL A 209 -9.85 14.22 -8.89
CA VAL A 209 -9.66 13.61 -10.22
C VAL A 209 -8.68 14.44 -11.06
N ALA A 210 -8.89 15.75 -11.15
CA ALA A 210 -8.01 16.65 -11.90
C ALA A 210 -6.57 16.62 -11.37
N GLY A 211 -6.41 16.71 -10.06
CA GLY A 211 -5.08 16.66 -9.42
C GLY A 211 -4.39 15.33 -9.60
N PHE A 212 -5.11 14.21 -9.55
CA PHE A 212 -4.56 12.89 -9.81
C PHE A 212 -4.06 12.76 -11.26
N ILE A 213 -4.87 13.19 -12.23
CA ILE A 213 -4.47 13.19 -13.65
C ILE A 213 -3.19 14.03 -13.83
N ILE A 214 -3.18 15.25 -13.31
CA ILE A 214 -2.01 16.16 -13.38
C ILE A 214 -0.77 15.49 -12.75
N GLY A 215 -0.94 14.84 -11.60
CA GLY A 215 0.16 14.14 -10.91
C GLY A 215 0.70 12.92 -11.66
N CYS A 216 -0.09 12.31 -12.54
CA CYS A 216 0.35 11.19 -13.38
C CYS A 216 1.02 11.66 -14.69
N LEU A 217 0.74 12.88 -15.15
CA LEU A 217 1.25 13.39 -16.44
C LEU A 217 2.80 13.35 -16.57
N PRO A 218 3.61 13.74 -15.56
CA PRO A 218 5.06 13.72 -15.71
C PRO A 218 5.62 12.33 -16.04
N TRP A 219 5.07 11.29 -15.40
CA TRP A 219 5.48 9.91 -15.65
C TRP A 219 5.04 9.40 -17.02
N ILE A 220 3.82 9.71 -17.41
CA ILE A 220 3.28 9.35 -18.73
C ILE A 220 4.09 10.05 -19.83
N TRP A 221 4.35 11.34 -19.67
CA TRP A 221 5.13 12.12 -20.65
C TRP A 221 6.56 11.63 -20.76
N ARG A 222 7.23 11.38 -19.62
CA ARG A 222 8.56 10.78 -19.63
C ARG A 222 8.61 9.49 -20.45
N ASN A 223 7.71 8.57 -20.18
CA ASN A 223 7.69 7.28 -20.87
C ASN A 223 7.46 7.45 -22.38
N LYS A 224 6.54 8.34 -22.74
CA LYS A 224 6.26 8.66 -24.15
C LYS A 224 7.46 9.31 -24.83
N SER A 225 8.13 10.26 -24.20
CA SER A 225 9.30 10.96 -24.78
C SER A 225 10.51 10.04 -24.98
N LEU A 226 10.62 8.97 -24.20
CA LEU A 226 11.67 7.96 -24.30
C LEU A 226 11.30 6.79 -25.23
N GLY A 227 10.12 6.83 -25.87
CA GLY A 227 9.65 5.73 -26.71
C GLY A 227 9.38 4.42 -25.94
N ILE A 228 9.26 4.50 -24.62
CA ILE A 228 8.96 3.33 -23.80
C ILE A 228 7.47 3.03 -23.90
N GLY A 229 7.13 1.80 -24.31
CA GLY A 229 5.74 1.34 -24.44
C GLY A 229 4.92 1.44 -23.15
N GLN A 230 3.68 0.99 -23.20
CA GLN A 230 2.84 0.94 -22.00
C GLN A 230 3.43 0.01 -20.95
N SER A 231 3.09 0.27 -19.69
CA SER A 231 3.49 -0.60 -18.58
C SER A 231 2.93 -2.01 -18.77
N ARG A 232 3.77 -3.03 -18.58
CA ARG A 232 3.37 -4.45 -18.62
C ARG A 232 2.13 -4.77 -17.74
N TYR A 233 1.85 -3.95 -16.74
CA TYR A 233 0.67 -4.15 -15.88
C TYR A 233 -0.66 -4.04 -16.64
N PHE A 234 -0.78 -3.16 -17.64
CA PHE A 234 -1.99 -3.06 -18.44
C PHE A 234 -2.10 -4.22 -19.44
N GLU A 235 -0.98 -4.61 -20.03
CA GLU A 235 -0.94 -5.76 -20.92
C GLU A 235 -1.27 -7.06 -20.18
N SER A 236 -0.75 -7.21 -18.94
CA SER A 236 -0.95 -8.42 -18.14
C SER A 236 -2.40 -8.65 -17.69
N ILE A 237 -3.25 -7.62 -17.67
CA ILE A 237 -4.68 -7.78 -17.34
C ILE A 237 -5.37 -8.68 -18.36
N ALA A 238 -5.07 -8.50 -19.63
CA ALA A 238 -5.68 -9.25 -20.73
C ALA A 238 -4.92 -10.56 -21.08
N GLN A 239 -3.72 -10.80 -20.57
CA GLN A 239 -2.96 -12.00 -20.86
C GLN A 239 -3.49 -13.21 -20.08
N VAL A 240 -3.55 -14.39 -20.71
CA VAL A 240 -3.87 -15.66 -20.03
C VAL A 240 -2.86 -15.91 -18.92
N ASN A 241 -1.57 -15.79 -19.23
CA ASN A 241 -0.47 -15.89 -18.27
C ASN A 241 0.47 -14.69 -18.44
N PRO A 242 0.55 -13.79 -17.41
CA PRO A 242 1.45 -12.63 -17.47
C PRO A 242 2.94 -12.97 -17.64
N TRP A 243 3.35 -14.19 -17.29
CA TRP A 243 4.72 -14.68 -17.42
C TRP A 243 4.98 -15.40 -18.74
N ARG A 244 3.93 -15.73 -19.48
CA ARG A 244 3.96 -16.40 -20.78
C ARG A 244 3.00 -15.72 -21.74
N PRO A 245 3.39 -14.59 -22.34
CA PRO A 245 2.55 -13.85 -23.28
C PRO A 245 2.12 -14.68 -24.51
N GLU A 246 2.91 -15.71 -24.84
CA GLU A 246 2.63 -16.68 -25.91
C GLU A 246 1.37 -17.52 -25.67
N ASP A 247 0.92 -17.65 -24.43
CA ASP A 247 -0.33 -18.39 -24.10
C ASP A 247 -1.60 -17.62 -24.58
N GLY A 248 -1.42 -16.39 -25.09
CA GLY A 248 -2.48 -15.58 -25.67
C GLY A 248 -3.17 -14.63 -24.68
N SER A 249 -4.31 -14.05 -25.13
CA SER A 249 -5.07 -13.07 -24.36
C SER A 249 -6.48 -13.60 -24.03
N LEU A 250 -6.99 -13.16 -22.89
CA LEU A 250 -8.36 -13.39 -22.45
C LEU A 250 -9.31 -12.46 -23.21
N ASP A 251 -10.48 -12.97 -23.51
CA ASP A 251 -11.63 -12.15 -23.88
C ASP A 251 -12.27 -11.48 -22.64
N LEU A 252 -13.32 -10.70 -22.85
CA LEU A 252 -14.01 -10.01 -21.78
C LEU A 252 -14.60 -10.98 -20.75
N SER A 253 -15.13 -12.13 -21.18
CA SER A 253 -15.67 -13.14 -20.27
C SER A 253 -14.57 -13.74 -19.40
N GLY A 254 -13.42 -14.07 -19.98
CA GLY A 254 -12.28 -14.60 -19.23
C GLY A 254 -11.70 -13.60 -18.22
N ILE A 255 -11.74 -12.29 -18.51
CA ILE A 255 -11.35 -11.24 -17.55
C ILE A 255 -12.35 -11.19 -16.38
N ILE A 256 -13.66 -11.30 -16.65
CA ILE A 256 -14.71 -11.32 -15.64
C ILE A 256 -14.57 -12.57 -14.76
N ASP A 257 -14.39 -13.73 -15.35
CA ASP A 257 -14.23 -14.99 -14.64
C ASP A 257 -12.99 -14.93 -13.71
N ARG A 258 -11.86 -14.44 -14.23
CA ARG A 258 -10.65 -14.21 -13.41
C ARG A 258 -10.91 -13.25 -12.24
N PHE A 259 -11.72 -12.22 -12.44
CA PHE A 259 -12.07 -11.28 -11.37
C PHE A 259 -12.82 -12.00 -10.24
N PHE A 260 -13.84 -12.81 -10.57
CA PHE A 260 -14.62 -13.54 -9.57
C PHE A 260 -13.83 -14.66 -8.90
N GLU A 261 -12.98 -15.37 -9.63
CA GLU A 261 -12.05 -16.37 -9.08
C GLU A 261 -11.08 -15.72 -8.06
N THR A 262 -10.46 -14.61 -8.46
CA THR A 262 -9.55 -13.85 -7.58
C THR A 262 -10.27 -13.32 -6.35
N LEU A 263 -11.48 -12.77 -6.52
CA LEU A 263 -12.32 -12.32 -5.41
C LEU A 263 -12.67 -13.46 -4.46
N GLY A 264 -13.07 -14.61 -5.01
CA GLY A 264 -13.35 -15.82 -4.24
C GLY A 264 -12.13 -16.28 -3.43
N MET A 265 -10.95 -16.30 -4.04
CA MET A 265 -9.69 -16.63 -3.39
C MET A 265 -9.33 -15.62 -2.28
N LEU A 266 -9.48 -14.33 -2.54
CA LEU A 266 -9.19 -13.28 -1.56
C LEU A 266 -10.11 -13.39 -0.34
N VAL A 267 -11.40 -13.62 -0.56
CA VAL A 267 -12.40 -13.72 0.51
C VAL A 267 -12.23 -15.02 1.31
N SER A 268 -12.12 -16.16 0.62
CA SER A 268 -12.15 -17.47 1.28
C SER A 268 -10.81 -17.92 1.84
N LYS A 269 -9.71 -17.40 1.32
CA LYS A 269 -8.35 -17.85 1.67
C LYS A 269 -7.50 -16.73 2.25
N ALA A 270 -7.32 -15.62 1.51
CA ALA A 270 -6.38 -14.58 1.92
C ALA A 270 -6.87 -13.83 3.17
N LEU A 271 -8.15 -13.46 3.22
CA LEU A 271 -8.74 -12.74 4.35
C LEU A 271 -8.65 -13.55 5.67
N PRO A 272 -9.08 -14.82 5.75
CA PRO A 272 -8.90 -15.62 6.95
C PRO A 272 -7.43 -15.82 7.34
N ASN A 273 -6.56 -16.09 6.34
CA ASN A 273 -5.14 -16.33 6.59
C ASN A 273 -4.39 -15.07 7.05
N SER A 274 -4.89 -13.88 6.74
CA SER A 274 -4.30 -12.61 7.23
C SER A 274 -4.46 -12.43 8.75
N VAL A 275 -5.48 -13.05 9.36
CA VAL A 275 -5.77 -12.97 10.79
C VAL A 275 -5.23 -14.20 11.53
N ILE A 276 -5.29 -15.36 10.90
CA ILE A 276 -4.80 -16.62 11.47
C ILE A 276 -3.81 -17.27 10.50
N PRO A 277 -2.51 -16.90 10.57
CA PRO A 277 -1.51 -17.29 9.58
C PRO A 277 -1.07 -18.77 9.67
N TYR A 278 -1.58 -19.52 10.63
CA TYR A 278 -1.19 -20.94 10.84
C TYR A 278 -1.80 -21.91 9.85
N PHE A 279 -2.76 -21.50 9.04
CA PHE A 279 -3.32 -22.38 8.01
C PHE A 279 -2.37 -22.47 6.81
N LYS A 280 -2.00 -23.70 6.44
CA LYS A 280 -1.35 -23.95 5.14
C LYS A 280 -2.39 -23.77 4.04
N VAL A 281 -2.36 -22.64 3.35
CA VAL A 281 -3.33 -22.29 2.32
C VAL A 281 -2.74 -22.51 0.94
N ASN A 282 -3.39 -23.34 0.15
CA ASN A 282 -3.14 -23.40 -1.28
C ASN A 282 -3.93 -22.30 -2.00
N TYR A 283 -3.23 -21.33 -2.58
CA TYR A 283 -3.81 -20.20 -3.29
C TYR A 283 -4.20 -20.51 -4.74
N SER A 284 -4.05 -21.76 -5.22
CA SER A 284 -4.60 -22.13 -6.54
C SER A 284 -6.12 -21.96 -6.56
N ALA A 285 -6.66 -21.42 -7.67
CA ALA A 285 -8.09 -21.25 -7.86
C ALA A 285 -8.84 -22.59 -7.86
N GLU A 286 -8.19 -23.66 -8.34
CA GLU A 286 -8.74 -25.02 -8.44
C GLU A 286 -8.99 -25.69 -7.08
N VAL A 287 -8.32 -25.22 -6.03
CA VAL A 287 -8.43 -25.83 -4.69
C VAL A 287 -9.43 -25.01 -3.87
N SER A 288 -10.50 -25.64 -3.43
CA SER A 288 -11.50 -24.98 -2.56
C SER A 288 -10.90 -24.66 -1.18
N ALA A 289 -11.37 -23.57 -0.59
CA ALA A 289 -11.04 -23.26 0.81
C ALA A 289 -11.69 -24.27 1.76
N GLY A 290 -10.96 -24.67 2.81
CA GLY A 290 -11.51 -25.55 3.85
C GLY A 290 -12.69 -24.93 4.61
N PHE A 291 -13.54 -25.76 5.17
CA PHE A 291 -14.75 -25.34 5.91
C PHE A 291 -14.47 -24.27 6.99
N PHE A 292 -13.43 -24.45 7.78
CA PHE A 292 -13.05 -23.47 8.81
C PHE A 292 -12.63 -22.11 8.24
N MET A 293 -12.00 -22.10 7.08
CA MET A 293 -11.63 -20.86 6.42
C MET A 293 -12.87 -20.05 6.01
N TRP A 294 -13.92 -20.72 5.52
CA TRP A 294 -15.18 -20.08 5.21
C TRP A 294 -15.89 -19.52 6.45
N ILE A 295 -15.89 -20.23 7.58
CA ILE A 295 -16.45 -19.72 8.85
C ILE A 295 -15.73 -18.43 9.25
N ILE A 296 -14.40 -18.43 9.23
CA ILE A 296 -13.60 -17.25 9.58
C ILE A 296 -13.85 -16.11 8.59
N ALA A 297 -13.93 -16.39 7.28
CA ALA A 297 -14.23 -15.40 6.26
C ALA A 297 -15.59 -14.72 6.51
N ILE A 298 -16.63 -15.50 6.75
CA ILE A 298 -17.99 -15.00 7.01
C ILE A 298 -18.00 -14.15 8.29
N LEU A 299 -17.34 -14.61 9.36
CA LEU A 299 -17.24 -13.85 10.61
C LEU A 299 -16.51 -12.51 10.40
N LEU A 300 -15.39 -12.52 9.67
CA LEU A 300 -14.63 -11.30 9.38
C LEU A 300 -15.42 -10.32 8.52
N ILE A 301 -16.12 -10.81 7.48
CA ILE A 301 -16.99 -9.98 6.64
C ILE A 301 -18.12 -9.38 7.48
N PHE A 302 -18.75 -10.18 8.35
CA PHE A 302 -19.78 -9.67 9.27
C PHE A 302 -19.23 -8.56 10.17
N LEU A 303 -18.03 -8.75 10.76
CA LEU A 303 -17.39 -7.75 11.60
C LEU A 303 -17.03 -6.48 10.81
N ILE A 304 -16.55 -6.62 9.57
CA ILE A 304 -16.23 -5.48 8.66
C ILE A 304 -17.53 -4.70 8.38
N ILE A 305 -18.61 -5.37 7.99
CA ILE A 305 -19.91 -4.74 7.73
C ILE A 305 -20.42 -4.03 8.98
N ARG A 306 -20.41 -4.70 10.12
CA ARG A 306 -20.82 -4.10 11.41
C ARG A 306 -19.97 -2.89 11.79
N GLY A 307 -18.66 -2.98 11.56
CA GLY A 307 -17.74 -1.86 11.76
C GLY A 307 -18.07 -0.69 10.85
N PHE A 308 -18.32 -0.93 9.57
CA PHE A 308 -18.71 0.11 8.60
C PHE A 308 -20.00 0.82 9.03
N TRP A 309 -21.03 0.07 9.45
CA TRP A 309 -22.29 0.64 9.94
C TRP A 309 -22.12 1.43 11.25
N ALA A 310 -21.27 0.96 12.16
CA ALA A 310 -20.95 1.69 13.38
C ALA A 310 -20.22 3.01 13.08
N PHE A 311 -19.26 2.99 12.16
CA PHE A 311 -18.55 4.20 11.71
C PHE A 311 -19.46 5.22 11.02
N GLY A 312 -20.41 4.79 10.22
CA GLY A 312 -21.39 5.66 9.57
C GLY A 312 -22.30 6.41 10.55
N LYS A 313 -22.48 5.89 11.77
CA LYS A 313 -23.27 6.54 12.83
C LYS A 313 -22.46 7.53 13.67
N ILE A 314 -21.14 7.48 13.64
CA ILE A 314 -20.24 8.34 14.44
C ILE A 314 -19.82 9.61 13.65
N GLY A 315 -20.10 9.70 12.36
CA GLY A 315 -19.86 10.86 11.49
C GLY A 315 -21.02 11.74 11.35
#